data_d5b42bd60f2118bc8c1cdb1d083e96c5
#
_entry.id   d5b42bd60f2118bc8c1cdb1d083e96c5
#
_cell.length_a   1.000
_cell.length_b   1.000
_cell.length_c   1.000
_cell.angle_alpha   90.00
_cell.angle_beta   90.00
_cell.angle_gamma   90.00
#
_symmetry.space_group_name_H-M   'P 1'
#
loop_
_entity.id
_entity.type
_entity.pdbx_description
1 polymer ?
#
loop_
_entity_poly.entity_id
_entity_poly.type
_entity_poly.pdbx_seq_one_letter_code
_entity_poly.pdbx_strand_id
1 'polypeptide(L)'
;MSVRIAIIGDLNPSSASHQELEAARAVLGPDVETVWIGTTDPRIDRLAEMGIDGVWLAPGSPYADDAAVLRAIRWAREHGIPFLGTCGGLQYAVIEFSRTVLGWHATHAEVDGVGATNAVAPLACS
;
A
#
# COMPACT_ATOMS: atom_id res chain seq x y z
N MET A 1 -5.86 11.47 -22.75
CA MET A 1 -6.46 11.28 -21.41
C MET A 1 -5.38 10.75 -20.49
N SER A 2 -5.13 11.42 -19.38
CA SER A 2 -4.11 10.99 -18.42
C SER A 2 -4.75 10.28 -17.23
N VAL A 3 -4.00 9.35 -16.67
CA VAL A 3 -4.38 8.59 -15.49
C VAL A 3 -3.46 9.01 -14.34
N ARG A 4 -4.03 9.28 -13.20
CA ARG A 4 -3.26 9.70 -12.01
C ARG A 4 -3.20 8.58 -10.98
N ILE A 5 -1.99 8.14 -10.68
CA ILE A 5 -1.72 7.05 -9.72
C ILE A 5 -1.08 7.63 -8.46
N ALA A 6 -1.67 7.37 -7.32
CA ALA A 6 -1.04 7.64 -6.04
C ALA A 6 -0.13 6.48 -5.67
N ILE A 7 1.16 6.76 -5.51
CA ILE A 7 2.10 5.81 -4.93
C ILE A 7 2.18 6.11 -3.44
N ILE A 8 1.65 5.22 -2.63
CA ILE A 8 1.60 5.39 -1.18
C ILE A 8 2.73 4.61 -0.52
N GLY A 9 3.51 5.28 0.29
CA GLY A 9 4.63 4.70 1.00
C GLY A 9 5.62 5.75 1.46
N ASP A 10 6.50 5.36 2.35
CA ASP A 10 7.52 6.25 2.91
C ASP A 10 8.81 6.09 2.10
N LEU A 11 8.98 6.95 1.09
CA LEU A 11 10.09 6.86 0.14
C LEU A 11 11.44 6.82 0.85
N ASN A 12 12.18 5.76 0.61
CA ASN A 12 13.54 5.59 1.08
C ASN A 12 14.48 5.41 -0.14
N PRO A 13 15.25 6.43 -0.50
CA PRO A 13 16.15 6.35 -1.65
C PRO A 13 17.24 5.27 -1.55
N SER A 14 17.53 4.81 -0.33
CA SER A 14 18.51 3.74 -0.08
C SER A 14 17.90 2.33 -0.21
N SER A 15 16.59 2.21 -0.29
CA SER A 15 15.92 0.93 -0.43
C SER A 15 15.99 0.42 -1.86
N ALA A 16 16.50 -0.81 -2.05
CA ALA A 16 16.56 -1.43 -3.38
C ALA A 16 15.17 -1.54 -4.01
N SER A 17 14.16 -1.92 -3.24
CA SER A 17 12.79 -2.06 -3.73
C SER A 17 12.19 -0.72 -4.17
N HIS A 18 12.53 0.38 -3.47
CA HIS A 18 12.10 1.71 -3.88
C HIS A 18 12.84 2.20 -5.13
N GLN A 19 14.12 1.86 -5.27
CA GLN A 19 14.87 2.14 -6.50
C GLN A 19 14.29 1.40 -7.70
N GLU A 20 13.91 0.14 -7.53
CA GLU A 20 13.25 -0.65 -8.57
C GLU A 20 11.87 -0.08 -8.93
N LEU A 21 11.10 0.38 -7.95
CA LEU A 21 9.82 1.03 -8.18
C LEU A 21 10.01 2.34 -8.99
N GLU A 22 11.00 3.15 -8.64
CA GLU A 22 11.33 4.36 -9.39
C GLU A 22 11.75 4.05 -10.83
N ALA A 23 12.50 2.97 -11.05
CA ALA A 23 12.86 2.52 -12.39
C ALA A 23 11.63 2.06 -13.19
N ALA A 24 10.72 1.34 -12.55
CA ALA A 24 9.45 0.93 -13.17
C ALA A 24 8.59 2.15 -13.53
N ARG A 25 8.54 3.12 -12.63
CA ARG A 25 7.82 4.38 -12.84
C ARG A 25 8.33 5.16 -14.06
N ALA A 26 9.64 5.16 -14.26
CA ALA A 26 10.28 5.88 -15.36
C ALA A 26 9.93 5.34 -16.75
N VAL A 27 9.44 4.10 -16.86
CA VAL A 27 9.03 3.50 -18.15
C VAL A 27 7.54 3.61 -18.41
N LEU A 28 6.78 4.22 -17.50
CA LEU A 28 5.36 4.50 -17.74
C LEU A 28 5.23 5.57 -18.83
N GLY A 29 4.19 5.41 -19.63
CA GLY A 29 3.96 6.35 -20.74
C GLY A 29 3.55 7.75 -20.24
N PRO A 30 3.54 8.73 -21.18
CA PRO A 30 3.25 10.12 -20.83
C PRO A 30 1.83 10.35 -20.31
N ASP A 31 0.94 9.41 -20.56
CA ASP A 31 -0.45 9.46 -20.08
C ASP A 31 -0.62 8.98 -18.64
N VAL A 32 0.45 8.58 -17.99
CA VAL A 32 0.41 8.12 -16.58
C VAL A 32 1.16 9.12 -15.70
N GLU A 33 0.41 9.86 -14.91
CA GLU A 33 0.96 10.73 -13.88
C GLU A 33 1.05 9.95 -12.56
N THR A 34 2.17 10.05 -11.87
CA THR A 34 2.34 9.43 -10.57
C THR A 34 2.67 10.48 -9.52
N VAL A 35 2.11 10.31 -8.32
CA VAL A 35 2.41 11.17 -7.17
C VAL A 35 2.73 10.30 -5.96
N TRP A 36 3.89 10.53 -5.34
CA TRP A 36 4.25 9.90 -4.08
C TRP A 36 3.54 10.58 -2.92
N ILE A 37 2.93 9.78 -2.05
CA ILE A 37 2.28 10.26 -0.83
C ILE A 37 2.83 9.44 0.33
N GLY A 38 3.59 10.09 1.21
CA GLY A 38 4.07 9.46 2.44
C GLY A 38 2.91 9.10 3.36
N THR A 39 3.08 8.09 4.18
CA THR A 39 1.99 7.59 5.03
C THR A 39 1.59 8.56 6.15
N THR A 40 2.46 9.51 6.49
CA THR A 40 2.16 10.59 7.44
C THR A 40 1.69 11.88 6.77
N ASP A 41 1.64 11.91 5.43
CA ASP A 41 1.16 13.06 4.68
C ASP A 41 -0.38 13.14 4.77
N PRO A 42 -0.96 14.28 5.16
CA PRO A 42 -2.42 14.44 5.25
C PRO A 42 -3.17 14.15 3.96
N ARG A 43 -2.51 14.26 2.80
CA ARG A 43 -3.13 13.96 1.50
C ARG A 43 -3.57 12.49 1.37
N ILE A 44 -3.01 11.58 2.18
CA ILE A 44 -3.41 10.17 2.16
C ILE A 44 -4.90 9.98 2.49
N ASP A 45 -5.48 10.87 3.30
CA ASP A 45 -6.89 10.84 3.64
C ASP A 45 -7.77 11.69 2.69
N ARG A 46 -7.18 12.26 1.64
CA ARG A 46 -7.84 13.17 0.70
C ARG A 46 -7.69 12.74 -0.76
N LEU A 47 -7.52 11.45 -0.99
CA LEU A 47 -7.28 10.90 -2.34
C LEU A 47 -8.40 11.22 -3.33
N ALA A 48 -9.65 11.21 -2.88
CA ALA A 48 -10.80 11.57 -3.69
C ALA A 48 -10.70 13.00 -4.25
N GLU A 49 -10.21 13.93 -3.42
CA GLU A 49 -10.05 15.34 -3.80
C GLU A 49 -8.91 15.56 -4.80
N MET A 50 -7.97 14.63 -4.86
CA MET A 50 -6.80 14.70 -5.74
C MET A 50 -7.06 14.13 -7.14
N GLY A 51 -8.24 13.58 -7.39
CA GLY A 51 -8.56 12.95 -8.66
C GLY A 51 -7.71 11.71 -8.95
N ILE A 52 -7.48 10.89 -7.93
CA ILE A 52 -6.70 9.66 -8.05
C ILE A 52 -7.52 8.59 -8.78
N ASP A 53 -6.96 8.02 -9.83
CA ASP A 53 -7.56 6.98 -10.65
C ASP A 53 -7.09 5.57 -10.26
N GLY A 54 -6.00 5.46 -9.53
CA GLY A 54 -5.47 4.20 -9.06
C GLY A 54 -4.51 4.40 -7.88
N VAL A 55 -4.33 3.34 -7.09
CA VAL A 55 -3.42 3.34 -5.93
C VAL A 55 -2.38 2.25 -6.11
N TRP A 56 -1.12 2.62 -5.94
CA TRP A 56 -0.01 1.69 -5.85
C TRP A 56 0.59 1.79 -4.45
N LEU A 57 0.34 0.80 -3.61
CA LEU A 57 0.92 0.73 -2.28
C LEU A 57 2.31 0.11 -2.37
N ALA A 58 3.32 0.92 -2.08
CA ALA A 58 4.72 0.60 -2.25
C ALA A 58 5.24 -0.39 -1.20
N PRO A 59 6.36 -1.09 -1.48
CA PRO A 59 7.09 -1.84 -0.47
C PRO A 59 7.54 -0.95 0.70
N GLY A 60 7.85 -1.57 1.85
CA GLY A 60 8.46 -0.87 2.97
C GLY A 60 7.68 -0.92 4.27
N SER A 61 7.04 -2.05 4.55
CA SER A 61 6.42 -2.29 5.87
C SER A 61 7.47 -2.54 6.96
N PRO A 62 7.24 -2.15 8.23
CA PRO A 62 6.08 -1.37 8.65
C PRO A 62 6.15 0.07 8.12
N TYR A 63 4.99 0.66 7.87
CA TYR A 63 4.92 2.06 7.44
C TYR A 63 5.00 3.00 8.63
N ALA A 64 5.33 4.27 8.39
CA ALA A 64 5.36 5.27 9.46
C ALA A 64 3.97 5.46 10.11
N ASP A 65 2.90 5.33 9.31
CA ASP A 65 1.51 5.35 9.78
C ASP A 65 0.72 4.20 9.15
N ASP A 66 0.74 3.04 9.80
CA ASP A 66 0.02 1.85 9.34
C ASP A 66 -1.50 2.06 9.29
N ALA A 67 -2.05 2.82 10.24
CA ALA A 67 -3.49 3.09 10.26
C ALA A 67 -3.93 3.90 9.04
N ALA A 68 -3.13 4.88 8.63
CA ALA A 68 -3.40 5.67 7.42
C ALA A 68 -3.35 4.79 6.16
N VAL A 69 -2.39 3.88 6.08
CA VAL A 69 -2.29 2.91 4.98
C VAL A 69 -3.54 2.04 4.90
N LEU A 70 -4.00 1.50 6.02
CA LEU A 70 -5.21 0.68 6.06
C LEU A 70 -6.45 1.47 5.64
N ARG A 71 -6.56 2.75 6.03
CA ARG A 71 -7.65 3.63 5.58
C ARG A 71 -7.61 3.86 4.07
N ALA A 72 -6.43 4.06 3.50
CA ALA A 72 -6.26 4.26 2.06
C ALA A 72 -6.65 3.01 1.26
N ILE A 73 -6.26 1.82 1.73
CA ILE A 73 -6.66 0.55 1.13
C ILE A 73 -8.19 0.41 1.15
N ARG A 74 -8.79 0.67 2.30
CA ARG A 74 -10.24 0.60 2.47
C ARG A 74 -10.96 1.58 1.53
N TRP A 75 -10.48 2.81 1.44
CA TRP A 75 -11.02 3.80 0.53
C TRP A 75 -11.01 3.30 -0.91
N ALA A 76 -9.87 2.81 -1.39
CA ALA A 76 -9.75 2.30 -2.75
C ALA A 76 -10.72 1.14 -3.00
N ARG A 77 -10.80 0.19 -2.07
CA ARG A 77 -11.70 -0.96 -2.18
C ARG A 77 -13.17 -0.54 -2.21
N GLU A 78 -13.59 0.32 -1.30
CA GLU A 78 -14.99 0.75 -1.18
C GLU A 78 -15.46 1.64 -2.34
N HIS A 79 -14.52 2.34 -3.00
CA HIS A 79 -14.83 3.22 -4.13
C HIS A 79 -14.51 2.60 -5.50
N GLY A 80 -14.14 1.32 -5.53
CA GLY A 80 -13.83 0.64 -6.79
C GLY A 80 -12.61 1.21 -7.52
N ILE A 81 -11.68 1.83 -6.78
CA ILE A 81 -10.43 2.36 -7.34
C ILE A 81 -9.46 1.21 -7.55
N PRO A 82 -8.89 1.05 -8.76
CA PRO A 82 -7.86 0.04 -9.01
C PRO A 82 -6.71 0.14 -8.02
N PHE A 83 -6.28 -1.02 -7.51
CA PHE A 83 -5.26 -1.11 -6.46
C PHE A 83 -4.19 -2.13 -6.85
N LEU A 84 -2.92 -1.73 -6.70
CA LEU A 84 -1.76 -2.60 -6.80
C LEU A 84 -0.99 -2.54 -5.49
N GLY A 85 -0.79 -3.68 -4.84
CA GLY A 85 0.06 -3.79 -3.66
C GLY A 85 1.30 -4.62 -3.97
N THR A 86 2.48 -4.10 -3.70
CA THR A 86 3.75 -4.79 -3.89
C THR A 86 4.46 -4.99 -2.55
N CYS A 87 4.98 -6.21 -2.30
CA CYS A 87 5.64 -6.60 -1.05
C CYS A 87 4.74 -6.30 0.16
N GLY A 88 5.15 -5.41 1.07
CA GLY A 88 4.33 -4.97 2.19
C GLY A 88 2.96 -4.42 1.79
N GLY A 89 2.87 -3.82 0.60
CA GLY A 89 1.60 -3.32 0.07
C GLY A 89 0.56 -4.42 -0.15
N LEU A 90 0.97 -5.56 -0.69
CA LEU A 90 0.11 -6.73 -0.79
C LEU A 90 -0.27 -7.27 0.58
N GLN A 91 0.71 -7.38 1.47
CA GLN A 91 0.50 -7.90 2.83
C GLN A 91 -0.53 -7.08 3.59
N TYR A 92 -0.44 -5.76 3.51
CA TYR A 92 -1.40 -4.86 4.18
C TYR A 92 -2.79 -4.91 3.55
N ALA A 93 -2.88 -5.13 2.23
CA ALA A 93 -4.17 -5.36 1.58
C ALA A 93 -4.87 -6.60 2.12
N VAL A 94 -4.13 -7.69 2.34
CA VAL A 94 -4.65 -8.91 2.97
C VAL A 94 -5.13 -8.63 4.39
N ILE A 95 -4.38 -7.90 5.18
CA ILE A 95 -4.75 -7.52 6.56
C ILE A 95 -6.04 -6.69 6.57
N GLU A 96 -6.12 -5.66 5.73
CA GLU A 96 -7.29 -4.78 5.67
C GLU A 96 -8.55 -5.58 5.29
N PHE A 97 -8.48 -6.39 4.24
CA PHE A 97 -9.61 -7.21 3.79
C PHE A 97 -10.06 -8.19 4.86
N SER A 98 -9.12 -8.85 5.50
CA SER A 98 -9.41 -9.82 6.58
C SER A 98 -10.11 -9.17 7.76
N ARG A 99 -9.65 -7.98 8.16
CA ARG A 99 -10.25 -7.25 9.29
C ARG A 99 -11.62 -6.67 8.96
N THR A 100 -11.72 -6.01 7.81
CA THR A 100 -12.90 -5.18 7.49
C THR A 100 -14.00 -5.99 6.81
N VAL A 101 -13.67 -6.87 5.89
CA VAL A 101 -14.65 -7.65 5.12
C VAL A 101 -14.98 -8.96 5.82
N LEU A 102 -13.97 -9.68 6.29
CA LEU A 102 -14.17 -11.00 6.90
C LEU A 102 -14.44 -10.91 8.41
N GLY A 103 -14.23 -9.75 9.04
CA GLY A 103 -14.42 -9.59 10.47
C GLY A 103 -13.43 -10.37 11.32
N TRP A 104 -12.30 -10.76 10.75
CA TRP A 104 -11.25 -11.50 11.42
C TRP A 104 -10.21 -10.54 12.00
N HIS A 105 -9.82 -10.73 13.25
CA HIS A 105 -8.77 -9.92 13.88
C HIS A 105 -7.38 -10.34 13.38
N ALA A 106 -7.13 -10.09 12.09
CA ALA A 106 -5.89 -10.47 11.43
C ALA A 106 -4.71 -9.61 11.87
N THR A 107 -3.56 -10.23 12.03
CA THR A 107 -2.30 -9.59 12.42
C THR A 107 -1.18 -9.95 11.45
N HIS A 108 -0.09 -9.20 11.51
CA HIS A 108 1.10 -9.36 10.69
C HIS A 108 2.27 -9.78 11.58
N ALA A 109 2.89 -10.92 11.31
CA ALA A 109 3.92 -11.49 12.19
C ALA A 109 5.13 -10.57 12.40
N GLU A 110 5.56 -9.83 11.37
CA GLU A 110 6.70 -8.92 11.47
C GLU A 110 6.38 -7.62 12.22
N VAL A 111 5.12 -7.22 12.25
CA VAL A 111 4.67 -5.96 12.87
C VAL A 111 4.10 -6.19 14.26
N ASP A 112 3.23 -7.19 14.38
CA ASP A 112 2.46 -7.47 15.61
C ASP A 112 3.03 -8.63 16.42
N GLY A 113 4.05 -9.32 15.92
CA GLY A 113 4.61 -10.52 16.53
C GLY A 113 3.92 -11.80 16.06
N VAL A 114 4.63 -12.92 16.21
CA VAL A 114 4.13 -14.25 15.82
C VAL A 114 2.98 -14.69 16.72
N GLY A 115 1.88 -15.14 16.13
CA GLY A 115 0.71 -15.59 16.87
C GLY A 115 -0.34 -16.24 15.98
N ALA A 116 -1.39 -16.78 16.62
CA ALA A 116 -2.44 -17.54 15.94
C ALA A 116 -3.32 -16.71 15.00
N THR A 117 -3.32 -15.37 15.15
CA THR A 117 -4.12 -14.46 14.34
C THR A 117 -3.35 -13.89 13.14
N ASN A 118 -2.12 -14.34 12.89
CA ASN A 118 -1.33 -13.86 11.76
C ASN A 118 -1.96 -14.27 10.43
N ALA A 119 -2.35 -13.28 9.63
CA ALA A 119 -2.71 -13.47 8.23
C ALA A 119 -1.49 -13.40 7.32
N VAL A 120 -0.44 -12.75 7.77
CA VAL A 120 0.87 -12.66 7.11
C VAL A 120 1.93 -13.18 8.08
N ALA A 121 2.68 -14.18 7.66
CA ALA A 121 3.69 -14.83 8.47
C ALA A 121 4.83 -15.35 7.58
N PRO A 122 6.04 -15.51 8.15
CA PRO A 122 7.13 -16.14 7.42
C PRO A 122 6.77 -17.55 6.96
N LEU A 123 7.21 -17.91 5.77
CA LEU A 123 7.06 -19.28 5.29
C LEU A 123 7.97 -20.21 6.10
N ALA A 124 7.42 -21.36 6.49
CA ALA A 124 8.22 -22.44 7.01
C ALA A 124 8.93 -23.13 5.83
N CYS A 125 10.16 -22.70 5.58
CA CYS A 125 11.01 -23.36 4.60
C CYS A 125 11.74 -24.50 5.27
N SER A 126 11.52 -25.69 4.77
CA SER A 126 12.29 -26.88 5.17
C SER A 126 13.62 -26.92 4.41
#